data_c86f5c5d2ccfb345ffc831469849c67c
#
_entry.id   c86f5c5d2ccfb345ffc831469849c67c
#
_cell.length_a   1.000
_cell.length_b   1.000
_cell.length_c   1.000
_cell.angle_alpha   90.00
_cell.angle_beta   90.00
_cell.angle_gamma   90.00
#
_symmetry.space_group_name_H-M   'P 1'
#
loop_
_entity.id
_entity.type
_entity.pdbx_description
1 polymer ?
#
loop_
_entity_poly.entity_id
_entity_poly.type
_entity_poly.pdbx_seq_one_letter_code
_entity_poly.pdbx_strand_id
1 'polypeptide(L)'
;KTRGDTRPTGGDELVIFDLQRIMGIGPSNAKKLLALGANLKILIDEWDKFINLEPSFKITTAKNIREQSQFQSKLEGIIRKNTNYLKELTYHQLIGIKYFEHIEKRIPRDEIKKMEKLIKSVVSKIDSPKMNVEICGSYRRGNITSGDIDMLLTHSDYKTEEDINKFRVNPLMEFIRI
;
A
#
# COMPACT_ATOMS: atom_id res chain seq x y z
N LYS A 1 -13.32 -16.55 16.33
CA LYS A 1 -11.91 -16.89 16.65
C LYS A 1 -11.06 -15.84 15.96
N THR A 2 -10.54 -14.88 16.70
CA THR A 2 -9.45 -14.00 16.27
C THR A 2 -8.28 -14.90 15.90
N ARG A 3 -7.76 -14.79 14.67
CA ARG A 3 -6.47 -15.37 14.33
C ARG A 3 -5.46 -14.76 15.30
N GLY A 4 -5.02 -15.54 16.28
CA GLY A 4 -3.94 -15.13 17.16
C GLY A 4 -2.74 -14.73 16.32
N ASP A 5 -2.12 -13.64 16.70
CA ASP A 5 -0.89 -13.13 16.07
C ASP A 5 0.19 -14.21 16.30
N THR A 6 0.39 -15.10 15.32
CA THR A 6 1.37 -16.18 15.36
C THR A 6 2.73 -15.68 14.91
N ARG A 7 3.18 -14.55 15.50
CA ARG A 7 4.52 -14.01 15.23
C ARG A 7 5.55 -15.05 15.71
N PRO A 8 6.47 -15.50 14.85
CA PRO A 8 7.55 -16.40 15.24
C PRO A 8 8.40 -15.80 16.36
N THR A 9 8.92 -16.63 17.23
CA THR A 9 9.67 -16.19 18.43
C THR A 9 11.17 -16.04 18.19
N GLY A 10 11.69 -16.39 17.01
CA GLY A 10 13.11 -16.25 16.70
C GLY A 10 13.55 -16.91 15.39
N GLY A 11 14.85 -16.81 15.12
CA GLY A 11 15.49 -17.41 13.96
C GLY A 11 15.07 -16.84 12.61
N ASP A 12 15.31 -17.58 11.56
CA ASP A 12 15.04 -17.20 10.17
C ASP A 12 13.54 -16.92 9.91
N GLU A 13 12.65 -17.64 10.61
CA GLU A 13 11.21 -17.45 10.49
C GLU A 13 10.78 -16.04 10.95
N LEU A 14 11.38 -15.53 12.02
CA LEU A 14 11.11 -14.18 12.50
C LEU A 14 11.61 -13.14 11.48
N VAL A 15 12.79 -13.33 10.92
CA VAL A 15 13.33 -12.42 9.89
C VAL A 15 12.43 -12.41 8.65
N ILE A 16 12.00 -13.59 8.18
CA ILE A 16 11.07 -13.72 7.06
C ILE A 16 9.74 -13.02 7.37
N PHE A 17 9.21 -13.21 8.56
CA PHE A 17 7.97 -12.57 9.01
C PHE A 17 8.11 -11.05 9.01
N ASP A 18 9.18 -10.52 9.60
CA ASP A 18 9.41 -9.07 9.67
C ASP A 18 9.64 -8.44 8.29
N LEU A 19 10.35 -9.12 7.37
CA LEU A 19 10.51 -8.66 5.98
C LEU A 19 9.19 -8.59 5.22
N GLN A 20 8.25 -9.51 5.48
CA GLN A 20 6.93 -9.51 4.84
C GLN A 20 6.01 -8.37 5.32
N ARG A 21 6.37 -7.67 6.38
CA ARG A 21 5.67 -6.44 6.82
C ARG A 21 5.90 -5.27 5.84
N ILE A 22 6.99 -5.32 5.06
CA ILE A 22 7.21 -4.33 4.00
C ILE A 22 6.22 -4.61 2.87
N MET A 23 5.44 -3.60 2.49
CA MET A 23 4.47 -3.70 1.39
C MET A 23 5.15 -4.20 0.10
N GLY A 24 4.58 -5.24 -0.51
CA GLY A 24 5.09 -5.84 -1.74
C GLY A 24 6.16 -6.92 -1.54
N ILE A 25 6.59 -7.21 -0.31
CA ILE A 25 7.50 -8.33 -0.01
C ILE A 25 6.68 -9.54 0.44
N GLY A 26 6.55 -10.52 -0.46
CA GLY A 26 5.97 -11.82 -0.16
C GLY A 26 6.99 -12.83 0.37
N PRO A 27 6.53 -14.07 0.75
CA PRO A 27 7.39 -15.10 1.34
C PRO A 27 8.62 -15.46 0.50
N SER A 28 8.48 -15.53 -0.82
CA SER A 28 9.58 -15.88 -1.72
C SER A 28 10.68 -14.80 -1.73
N ASN A 29 10.29 -13.52 -1.81
CA ASN A 29 11.25 -12.41 -1.77
C ASN A 29 11.90 -12.26 -0.40
N ALA A 30 11.13 -12.47 0.69
CA ALA A 30 11.68 -12.45 2.04
C ALA A 30 12.77 -13.51 2.24
N LYS A 31 12.56 -14.74 1.72
CA LYS A 31 13.57 -15.81 1.75
C LYS A 31 14.82 -15.45 0.94
N LYS A 32 14.67 -14.84 -0.23
CA LYS A 32 15.82 -14.38 -1.03
C LYS A 32 16.63 -13.32 -0.29
N LEU A 33 15.96 -12.35 0.32
CA LEU A 33 16.61 -11.28 1.08
C LEU A 33 17.35 -11.84 2.30
N LEU A 34 16.72 -12.77 3.02
CA LEU A 34 17.36 -13.47 4.13
C LEU A 34 18.62 -14.22 3.67
N ALA A 35 18.56 -14.94 2.55
CA ALA A 35 19.73 -15.66 1.99
C ALA A 35 20.88 -14.72 1.61
N LEU A 36 20.58 -13.46 1.29
CA LEU A 36 21.59 -12.41 1.06
C LEU A 36 22.10 -11.78 2.36
N GLY A 37 21.55 -12.16 3.54
CA GLY A 37 21.91 -11.59 4.83
C GLY A 37 21.14 -10.33 5.20
N ALA A 38 20.08 -9.99 4.46
CA ALA A 38 19.25 -8.83 4.77
C ALA A 38 18.21 -9.16 5.85
N ASN A 39 17.84 -8.14 6.62
CA ASN A 39 16.69 -8.13 7.53
C ASN A 39 16.00 -6.78 7.45
N LEU A 40 14.86 -6.64 8.12
CA LEU A 40 14.06 -5.41 8.11
C LEU A 40 14.89 -4.18 8.51
N LYS A 41 15.66 -4.28 9.60
CA LYS A 41 16.47 -3.17 10.10
C LYS A 41 17.54 -2.75 9.09
N ILE A 42 18.24 -3.71 8.50
CA ILE A 42 19.28 -3.44 7.47
C ILE A 42 18.68 -2.69 6.29
N LEU A 43 17.49 -3.10 5.81
CA LEU A 43 16.83 -2.44 4.67
C LEU A 43 16.42 -1.00 5.01
N ILE A 44 15.89 -0.76 6.20
CA ILE A 44 15.51 0.59 6.66
C ILE A 44 16.76 1.46 6.82
N ASP A 45 17.80 0.96 7.50
CA ASP A 45 19.06 1.70 7.70
C ASP A 45 19.73 2.05 6.35
N GLU A 46 19.67 1.15 5.37
CA GLU A 46 20.22 1.40 4.03
C GLU A 46 19.40 2.42 3.26
N TRP A 47 18.07 2.39 3.40
CA TRP A 47 17.17 3.39 2.82
C TRP A 47 17.45 4.78 3.40
N ASP A 48 17.60 4.91 4.71
CA ASP A 48 17.87 6.19 5.37
C ASP A 48 19.22 6.77 4.94
N LYS A 49 20.25 5.93 4.84
CA LYS A 49 21.54 6.34 4.29
C LYS A 49 21.42 6.82 2.85
N PHE A 50 20.72 6.06 2.00
CA PHE A 50 20.50 6.42 0.61
C PHE A 50 19.78 7.76 0.46
N ILE A 51 18.69 7.99 1.20
CA ILE A 51 17.91 9.22 1.14
C ILE A 51 18.70 10.43 1.67
N ASN A 52 19.61 10.24 2.61
CA ASN A 52 20.48 11.31 3.08
C ASN A 52 21.55 11.71 2.05
N LEU A 53 22.03 10.77 1.24
CA LEU A 53 22.95 11.04 0.13
C LEU A 53 22.23 11.64 -1.08
N GLU A 54 20.97 11.27 -1.31
CA GLU A 54 20.15 11.66 -2.46
C GLU A 54 18.81 12.31 -2.03
N PRO A 55 18.85 13.50 -1.41
CA PRO A 55 17.64 14.13 -0.84
C PRO A 55 16.54 14.43 -1.85
N SER A 56 16.87 14.50 -3.15
CA SER A 56 15.90 14.70 -4.24
C SER A 56 14.81 13.62 -4.29
N PHE A 57 15.07 12.44 -3.74
CA PHE A 57 14.10 11.35 -3.67
C PHE A 57 13.21 11.36 -2.41
N LYS A 58 13.42 12.30 -1.49
CA LYS A 58 12.52 12.47 -0.32
C LYS A 58 11.11 12.90 -0.74
N ILE A 59 11.02 13.77 -1.76
CA ILE A 59 9.77 14.36 -2.22
C ILE A 59 9.40 13.74 -3.56
N THR A 60 8.33 12.96 -3.58
CA THR A 60 7.79 12.39 -4.82
C THR A 60 6.44 13.04 -5.10
N THR A 61 6.42 14.12 -5.87
CA THR A 61 5.21 14.69 -6.46
C THR A 61 5.31 14.57 -7.97
N ALA A 62 5.11 13.35 -8.49
CA ALA A 62 4.94 13.19 -9.93
C ALA A 62 3.56 13.71 -10.32
N LYS A 63 3.50 14.70 -11.21
CA LYS A 63 2.25 15.32 -11.67
C LYS A 63 1.52 14.48 -12.72
N ASN A 64 2.22 13.54 -13.35
CA ASN A 64 1.67 12.67 -14.39
C ASN A 64 2.45 11.35 -14.50
N ILE A 65 1.91 10.38 -15.25
CA ILE A 65 2.48 9.03 -15.43
C ILE A 65 3.89 9.08 -16.05
N ARG A 66 4.15 10.01 -16.97
CA ARG A 66 5.45 10.14 -17.63
C ARG A 66 6.54 10.57 -16.66
N GLU A 67 6.27 11.58 -15.84
CA GLU A 67 7.18 12.04 -14.78
C GLU A 67 7.44 10.94 -13.76
N GLN A 68 6.40 10.16 -13.40
CA GLN A 68 6.52 9.03 -12.51
C GLN A 68 7.45 7.95 -13.07
N SER A 69 7.31 7.60 -14.35
CA SER A 69 8.18 6.59 -15.00
C SER A 69 9.64 7.05 -15.09
N GLN A 70 9.87 8.33 -15.40
CA GLN A 70 11.21 8.90 -15.43
C GLN A 70 11.85 8.93 -14.03
N PHE A 71 11.07 9.31 -13.02
CA PHE A 71 11.50 9.30 -11.63
C PHE A 71 11.85 7.89 -11.17
N GLN A 72 11.01 6.90 -11.45
CA GLN A 72 11.26 5.49 -11.14
C GLN A 72 12.56 5.00 -11.76
N SER A 73 12.76 5.21 -13.06
CA SER A 73 13.97 4.76 -13.77
C SER A 73 15.23 5.40 -13.22
N LYS A 74 15.17 6.69 -12.86
CA LYS A 74 16.29 7.39 -12.24
C LYS A 74 16.62 6.85 -10.87
N LEU A 75 15.59 6.65 -10.03
CA LEU A 75 15.73 6.08 -8.68
C LEU A 75 16.35 4.69 -8.72
N GLU A 76 15.83 3.80 -9.55
CA GLU A 76 16.36 2.43 -9.70
C GLU A 76 17.80 2.44 -10.17
N GLY A 77 18.15 3.31 -11.12
CA GLY A 77 19.51 3.42 -11.63
C GLY A 77 20.53 3.85 -10.58
N ILE A 78 20.16 4.78 -9.69
CA ILE A 78 21.03 5.25 -8.61
C ILE A 78 21.11 4.21 -7.49
N ILE A 79 20.00 3.59 -7.10
CA ILE A 79 19.95 2.54 -6.09
C ILE A 79 20.85 1.36 -6.49
N ARG A 80 20.76 0.89 -7.72
CA ARG A 80 21.62 -0.21 -8.23
C ARG A 80 23.11 0.04 -8.07
N LYS A 81 23.54 1.29 -8.17
CA LYS A 81 24.96 1.67 -8.07
C LYS A 81 25.45 1.87 -6.63
N ASN A 82 24.58 2.28 -5.74
CA ASN A 82 24.94 2.83 -4.43
C ASN A 82 24.45 2.01 -3.24
N THR A 83 23.74 0.90 -3.48
CA THR A 83 23.18 0.08 -2.39
C THR A 83 23.50 -1.40 -2.55
N ASN A 84 23.51 -2.12 -1.42
CA ASN A 84 23.80 -3.55 -1.39
C ASN A 84 22.54 -4.41 -1.50
N TYR A 85 21.48 -4.06 -0.76
CA TYR A 85 20.25 -4.83 -0.64
C TYR A 85 19.07 -4.17 -1.34
N LEU A 86 18.96 -2.83 -1.31
CA LEU A 86 17.84 -2.13 -1.95
C LEU A 86 17.81 -2.35 -3.47
N LYS A 87 18.95 -2.64 -4.11
CA LYS A 87 19.04 -2.98 -5.53
C LYS A 87 18.29 -4.25 -5.93
N GLU A 88 18.01 -5.13 -4.95
CA GLU A 88 17.28 -6.39 -5.17
C GLU A 88 15.75 -6.17 -5.09
N LEU A 89 15.31 -4.96 -4.75
CA LEU A 89 13.91 -4.62 -4.55
C LEU A 89 13.30 -3.96 -5.80
N THR A 90 12.04 -4.25 -6.02
CA THR A 90 11.24 -3.55 -7.03
C THR A 90 10.87 -2.15 -6.54
N TYR A 91 10.47 -1.28 -7.46
CA TYR A 91 10.01 0.07 -7.12
C TYR A 91 8.89 0.08 -6.06
N HIS A 92 7.91 -0.83 -6.18
CA HIS A 92 6.83 -0.94 -5.20
C HIS A 92 7.34 -1.32 -3.79
N GLN A 93 8.34 -2.20 -3.72
CA GLN A 93 8.95 -2.58 -2.45
C GLN A 93 9.79 -1.45 -1.85
N LEU A 94 10.47 -0.65 -2.67
CA LEU A 94 11.16 0.57 -2.24
C LEU A 94 10.17 1.60 -1.67
N ILE A 95 9.00 1.76 -2.28
CA ILE A 95 7.91 2.59 -1.72
C ILE A 95 7.42 2.00 -0.40
N GLY A 96 7.32 0.67 -0.29
CA GLY A 96 6.99 -0.01 0.97
C GLY A 96 7.96 0.31 2.11
N ILE A 97 9.27 0.35 1.83
CA ILE A 97 10.29 0.76 2.83
C ILE A 97 10.15 2.24 3.17
N LYS A 98 10.05 3.11 2.15
CA LYS A 98 9.90 4.56 2.33
C LYS A 98 8.77 4.93 3.28
N TYR A 99 7.67 4.23 3.20
CA TYR A 99 6.48 4.52 4.01
C TYR A 99 6.25 3.50 5.13
N PHE A 100 7.22 2.64 5.42
CA PHE A 100 7.09 1.54 6.37
C PHE A 100 6.52 1.99 7.72
N GLU A 101 7.14 2.99 8.34
CA GLU A 101 6.69 3.51 9.64
C GLU A 101 5.28 4.11 9.62
N HIS A 102 4.85 4.65 8.45
CA HIS A 102 3.51 5.19 8.30
C HIS A 102 2.48 4.08 8.11
N ILE A 103 2.82 3.05 7.34
CA ILE A 103 1.94 1.89 7.07
C ILE A 103 1.73 1.05 8.34
N GLU A 104 2.73 0.94 9.21
CA GLU A 104 2.62 0.21 10.47
C GLU A 104 1.76 0.94 11.53
N LYS A 105 1.50 2.23 11.35
CA LYS A 105 0.64 2.98 12.27
C LYS A 105 -0.81 2.56 12.11
N ARG A 106 -1.43 2.31 13.25
CA ARG A 106 -2.86 2.03 13.27
C ARG A 106 -3.67 3.31 13.08
N ILE A 107 -4.73 3.21 12.29
CA ILE A 107 -5.61 4.32 11.95
C ILE A 107 -6.70 4.41 13.04
N PRO A 108 -6.80 5.52 13.78
CA PRO A 108 -7.86 5.74 14.75
C PRO A 108 -9.24 5.73 14.08
N ARG A 109 -10.24 5.16 14.78
CA ARG A 109 -11.61 5.07 14.26
C ARG A 109 -12.19 6.41 13.81
N ASP A 110 -11.86 7.50 14.53
CA ASP A 110 -12.38 8.82 14.18
C ASP A 110 -11.77 9.40 12.89
N GLU A 111 -10.56 9.02 12.54
CA GLU A 111 -9.98 9.33 11.23
C GLU A 111 -10.72 8.58 10.13
N ILE A 112 -11.00 7.29 10.32
CA ILE A 112 -11.77 6.48 9.36
C ILE A 112 -13.18 7.07 9.17
N LYS A 113 -13.84 7.54 10.22
CA LYS A 113 -15.15 8.22 10.11
C LYS A 113 -15.08 9.49 9.25
N LYS A 114 -13.98 10.27 9.35
CA LYS A 114 -13.79 11.45 8.50
C LYS A 114 -13.62 11.05 7.05
N MET A 115 -12.79 10.02 6.79
CA MET A 115 -12.59 9.46 5.45
C MET A 115 -13.89 8.89 4.88
N GLU A 116 -14.67 8.16 5.66
CA GLU A 116 -15.97 7.64 5.25
C GLU A 116 -16.92 8.76 4.77
N LYS A 117 -17.01 9.86 5.52
CA LYS A 117 -17.83 11.01 5.13
C LYS A 117 -17.35 11.63 3.80
N LEU A 118 -16.04 11.78 3.64
CA LEU A 118 -15.44 12.30 2.40
C LEU A 118 -15.76 11.39 1.22
N ILE A 119 -15.50 10.09 1.36
CA ILE A 119 -15.74 9.08 0.32
C ILE A 119 -17.23 9.05 -0.07
N LYS A 120 -18.14 9.04 0.89
CA LYS A 120 -19.59 9.09 0.63
C LYS A 120 -19.99 10.37 -0.12
N SER A 121 -19.40 11.51 0.21
CA SER A 121 -19.62 12.77 -0.51
C SER A 121 -19.12 12.72 -1.96
N VAL A 122 -18.00 12.05 -2.22
CA VAL A 122 -17.48 11.87 -3.59
C VAL A 122 -18.38 10.93 -4.38
N VAL A 123 -18.69 9.76 -3.82
CA VAL A 123 -19.53 8.74 -4.45
C VAL A 123 -20.91 9.30 -4.82
N SER A 124 -21.51 10.12 -3.96
CA SER A 124 -22.82 10.75 -4.25
C SER A 124 -22.81 11.72 -5.43
N LYS A 125 -21.63 12.22 -5.84
CA LYS A 125 -21.49 13.10 -7.01
C LYS A 125 -21.33 12.35 -8.32
N ILE A 126 -20.93 11.09 -8.27
CA ILE A 126 -20.68 10.28 -9.47
C ILE A 126 -21.99 9.75 -10.05
N ASP A 127 -22.74 8.96 -9.30
CA ASP A 127 -24.01 8.40 -9.73
C ASP A 127 -24.94 8.12 -8.53
N SER A 128 -25.53 9.16 -7.98
CA SER A 128 -26.51 9.01 -6.89
C SER A 128 -27.93 8.85 -7.47
N PRO A 129 -28.79 7.97 -6.93
CA PRO A 129 -28.59 7.13 -5.72
C PRO A 129 -28.06 5.71 -6.02
N LYS A 130 -27.62 5.42 -7.25
CA LYS A 130 -27.29 4.06 -7.71
C LYS A 130 -25.99 3.52 -7.12
N MET A 131 -25.03 4.40 -6.87
CA MET A 131 -23.74 4.06 -6.30
C MET A 131 -23.76 4.16 -4.78
N ASN A 132 -23.25 3.13 -4.10
CA ASN A 132 -23.11 3.09 -2.65
C ASN A 132 -21.72 2.66 -2.23
N VAL A 133 -21.29 3.11 -1.05
CA VAL A 133 -20.01 2.76 -0.45
C VAL A 133 -20.18 2.41 1.03
N GLU A 134 -19.55 1.33 1.45
CA GLU A 134 -19.49 0.90 2.84
C GLU A 134 -18.04 0.63 3.26
N ILE A 135 -17.64 1.17 4.41
CA ILE A 135 -16.35 0.83 5.01
C ILE A 135 -16.51 -0.48 5.80
N CYS A 136 -15.70 -1.45 5.39
CA CYS A 136 -15.78 -2.83 5.88
C CYS A 136 -14.66 -3.16 6.90
N GLY A 137 -14.19 -4.40 6.91
CA GLY A 137 -13.07 -4.88 7.68
C GLY A 137 -13.22 -4.71 9.20
N SER A 138 -12.12 -4.36 9.85
CA SER A 138 -12.06 -4.16 11.31
C SER A 138 -12.87 -2.95 11.77
N TYR A 139 -13.00 -1.92 10.94
CA TYR A 139 -13.87 -0.77 11.21
C TYR A 139 -15.33 -1.18 11.37
N ARG A 140 -15.89 -1.96 10.43
CA ARG A 140 -17.27 -2.45 10.51
C ARG A 140 -17.50 -3.33 11.74
N ARG A 141 -16.50 -4.10 12.17
CA ARG A 141 -16.56 -4.92 13.39
C ARG A 141 -16.49 -4.14 14.69
N GLY A 142 -16.39 -2.82 14.65
CA GLY A 142 -16.42 -1.97 15.84
C GLY A 142 -15.05 -1.71 16.48
N ASN A 143 -13.93 -2.11 15.86
CA ASN A 143 -12.59 -1.88 16.41
C ASN A 143 -12.30 -0.38 16.58
N ILE A 144 -11.61 -0.02 17.66
CA ILE A 144 -11.21 1.37 17.95
C ILE A 144 -10.10 1.88 17.04
N THR A 145 -9.31 0.96 16.44
CA THR A 145 -8.30 1.25 15.44
C THR A 145 -8.29 0.17 14.36
N SER A 146 -7.84 0.52 13.14
CA SER A 146 -7.67 -0.42 12.01
C SER A 146 -6.26 -0.35 11.46
N GLY A 147 -5.80 -1.41 10.79
CA GLY A 147 -4.51 -1.40 10.06
C GLY A 147 -4.64 -0.79 8.67
N ASP A 148 -5.82 -0.88 8.10
CA ASP A 148 -6.18 -0.45 6.76
C ASP A 148 -7.63 0.03 6.71
N ILE A 149 -8.06 0.52 5.56
CA ILE A 149 -9.45 0.92 5.29
C ILE A 149 -9.97 0.06 4.14
N ASP A 150 -10.71 -1.00 4.49
CA ASP A 150 -11.42 -1.82 3.51
C ASP A 150 -12.66 -1.07 3.03
N MET A 151 -12.82 -0.95 1.72
CA MET A 151 -13.95 -0.25 1.12
C MET A 151 -14.65 -1.13 0.11
N LEU A 152 -15.97 -1.28 0.26
CA LEU A 152 -16.84 -1.94 -0.70
C LEU A 152 -17.65 -0.89 -1.46
N LEU A 153 -17.43 -0.82 -2.77
CA LEU A 153 -18.28 -0.05 -3.67
C LEU A 153 -19.29 -0.97 -4.36
N THR A 154 -20.53 -0.53 -4.42
CA THR A 154 -21.61 -1.25 -5.10
C THR A 154 -22.42 -0.29 -5.98
N HIS A 155 -23.04 -0.83 -7.03
CA HIS A 155 -23.91 -0.09 -7.92
C HIS A 155 -25.18 -0.90 -8.17
N SER A 156 -26.36 -0.28 -8.10
CA SER A 156 -27.64 -0.98 -8.15
C SER A 156 -27.89 -1.72 -9.49
N ASP A 157 -27.30 -1.23 -10.58
CA ASP A 157 -27.47 -1.80 -11.89
C ASP A 157 -26.45 -2.94 -12.20
N TYR A 158 -25.46 -3.15 -11.31
CA TYR A 158 -24.46 -4.20 -11.48
C TYR A 158 -24.81 -5.41 -10.62
N LYS A 159 -25.41 -6.41 -11.23
CA LYS A 159 -25.76 -7.70 -10.60
C LYS A 159 -24.86 -8.83 -11.05
N THR A 160 -24.28 -8.69 -12.24
CA THR A 160 -23.38 -9.67 -12.86
C THR A 160 -22.16 -8.99 -13.47
N GLU A 161 -21.11 -9.76 -13.75
CA GLU A 161 -19.91 -9.26 -14.43
C GLU A 161 -20.24 -8.70 -15.84
N GLU A 162 -21.23 -9.28 -16.52
CA GLU A 162 -21.70 -8.82 -17.83
C GLU A 162 -22.31 -7.41 -17.76
N ASP A 163 -22.93 -7.05 -16.63
CA ASP A 163 -23.53 -5.73 -16.48
C ASP A 163 -22.47 -4.64 -16.49
N ILE A 164 -21.28 -4.90 -15.96
CA ILE A 164 -20.15 -3.95 -15.93
C ILE A 164 -19.70 -3.63 -17.36
N ASN A 165 -19.71 -4.62 -18.25
CA ASN A 165 -19.26 -4.49 -19.65
C ASN A 165 -20.24 -3.74 -20.54
N LYS A 166 -21.52 -3.57 -20.12
CA LYS A 166 -22.56 -2.83 -20.87
C LYS A 166 -22.37 -1.31 -20.80
N PHE A 167 -21.65 -0.81 -19.82
CA PHE A 167 -21.47 0.63 -19.62
C PHE A 167 -20.29 1.16 -20.44
N ARG A 168 -20.54 2.22 -21.22
CA ARG A 168 -19.50 2.93 -21.97
C ARG A 168 -18.45 3.58 -21.06
N VAL A 169 -18.88 4.04 -19.87
CA VAL A 169 -18.03 4.55 -18.79
C VAL A 169 -18.44 3.80 -17.52
N ASN A 170 -17.51 3.08 -16.92
CA ASN A 170 -17.77 2.35 -15.70
C ASN A 170 -17.69 3.33 -14.50
N PRO A 171 -18.80 3.62 -13.78
CA PRO A 171 -18.80 4.53 -12.64
C PRO A 171 -17.84 4.12 -11.51
N LEU A 172 -17.60 2.82 -11.34
CA LEU A 172 -16.62 2.35 -10.36
C LEU A 172 -15.20 2.77 -10.73
N MET A 173 -14.87 2.79 -12.02
CA MET A 173 -13.57 3.26 -12.51
C MET A 173 -13.45 4.78 -12.46
N GLU A 174 -14.55 5.51 -12.55
CA GLU A 174 -14.57 6.96 -12.38
C GLU A 174 -14.19 7.35 -10.94
N PHE A 175 -14.68 6.62 -9.95
CA PHE A 175 -14.29 6.80 -8.56
C PHE A 175 -12.78 6.67 -8.34
N ILE A 176 -12.12 5.73 -9.02
CA ILE A 176 -10.67 5.50 -8.86
C ILE A 176 -9.84 6.64 -9.48
N ARG A 177 -10.42 7.43 -10.39
CA ARG A 177 -9.74 8.52 -11.11
C ARG A 177 -9.80 9.87 -10.40
N ILE A 178 -10.65 10.01 -9.38
CA ILE A 178 -10.78 11.21 -8.55
C ILE A 178 -9.76 11.19 -7.41
#